data_9d6c29c52bad8c29790c97b49b5b9dc7
#
_entry.id   9d6c29c52bad8c29790c97b49b5b9dc7
#
_cell.length_a   1.000
_cell.length_b   1.000
_cell.length_c   1.000
_cell.angle_alpha   90.00
_cell.angle_beta   90.00
_cell.angle_gamma   90.00
#
_symmetry.space_group_name_H-M   'P 1'
#
loop_
_entity.id
_entity.type
_entity.pdbx_description
1 polymer ?
#
loop_
_entity_poly.entity_id
_entity_poly.type
_entity_poly.pdbx_seq_one_letter_code
_entity_poly.pdbx_strand_id
1 'polypeptide(L)'
;MVHGTLIAADHLKKTGGAIINIGSVLGEVAIPYQGAYCAAKFAIKGFTEAFRREVEAEHQPISLTLIKPAAINTPYTDHARNLIDSRGTRNPPPAYDPHLVARAIMHACETPVRDLTIGGAGGLSLVIGNLLSPRAMDWVTSRIGHFAMTTDNPGNPAERDNLYEPRADLSETSSLKPFTRNSSLLLEAQLNPGVTLAALAGLAALLLSRRPRQDIVAYRRAG
;
A
#
# COMPACT_ATOMS: atom_id res chain seq x y z
N MET A 1 3.44 -16.92 6.46
CA MET A 1 2.66 -15.91 7.17
C MET A 1 1.61 -16.60 8.05
N VAL A 2 0.64 -17.39 7.54
CA VAL A 2 -0.44 -18.03 8.33
C VAL A 2 0.10 -18.74 9.58
N HIS A 3 0.99 -19.72 9.43
CA HIS A 3 1.57 -20.44 10.58
C HIS A 3 2.24 -19.50 11.60
N GLY A 4 2.99 -18.51 11.13
CA GLY A 4 3.64 -17.53 12.04
C GLY A 4 2.61 -16.72 12.83
N THR A 5 1.52 -16.29 12.18
CA THR A 5 0.42 -15.56 12.86
C THR A 5 -0.25 -16.42 13.93
N LEU A 6 -0.57 -17.67 13.62
CA LEU A 6 -1.23 -18.59 14.56
C LEU A 6 -0.35 -18.89 15.78
N ILE A 7 0.94 -19.21 15.54
CA ILE A 7 1.91 -19.47 16.62
C ILE A 7 2.10 -18.21 17.49
N ALA A 8 2.25 -17.04 16.87
CA ALA A 8 2.39 -15.78 17.61
C ALA A 8 1.14 -15.51 18.46
N ALA A 9 -0.06 -15.75 17.92
CA ALA A 9 -1.30 -15.56 18.66
C ALA A 9 -1.38 -16.45 19.89
N ASP A 10 -0.97 -17.72 19.80
CA ASP A 10 -0.96 -18.63 20.96
C ASP A 10 -0.08 -18.13 22.11
N HIS A 11 1.04 -17.46 21.80
CA HIS A 11 1.87 -16.81 22.81
C HIS A 11 1.22 -15.52 23.34
N LEU A 12 0.70 -14.68 22.45
CA LEU A 12 0.19 -13.36 22.79
C LEU A 12 -1.17 -13.38 23.51
N LYS A 13 -1.93 -14.48 23.42
CA LYS A 13 -3.17 -14.67 24.21
C LYS A 13 -2.94 -14.44 25.71
N LYS A 14 -1.75 -14.71 26.22
CA LYS A 14 -1.42 -14.61 27.65
C LYS A 14 -0.85 -13.25 28.07
N THR A 15 -0.18 -12.57 27.16
CA THR A 15 0.58 -11.34 27.46
C THR A 15 -0.01 -10.09 26.82
N GLY A 16 -0.88 -10.26 25.85
CA GLY A 16 -1.26 -9.19 24.93
C GLY A 16 -0.16 -8.87 23.93
N GLY A 17 -0.49 -8.08 22.90
CA GLY A 17 0.48 -7.60 21.94
C GLY A 17 -0.09 -7.34 20.55
N ALA A 18 0.79 -7.05 19.60
CA ALA A 18 0.44 -6.74 18.23
C ALA A 18 0.98 -7.78 17.25
N ILE A 19 0.15 -8.17 16.30
CA ILE A 19 0.53 -8.96 15.12
C ILE A 19 0.37 -8.06 13.90
N ILE A 20 1.46 -7.89 13.14
CA ILE A 20 1.48 -7.03 11.97
C ILE A 20 1.79 -7.87 10.75
N ASN A 21 0.80 -8.03 9.88
CA ASN A 21 0.94 -8.74 8.60
C ASN A 21 1.23 -7.76 7.46
N ILE A 22 2.19 -8.10 6.61
CA ILE A 22 2.56 -7.28 5.47
C ILE A 22 1.85 -7.79 4.22
N GLY A 23 0.78 -7.10 3.87
CA GLY A 23 0.05 -7.29 2.63
C GLY A 23 0.67 -6.55 1.44
N SER A 24 -0.18 -5.93 0.65
CA SER A 24 0.16 -5.04 -0.47
C SER A 24 -1.10 -4.32 -0.96
N VAL A 25 -0.96 -3.21 -1.67
CA VAL A 25 -2.03 -2.64 -2.50
C VAL A 25 -2.50 -3.66 -3.54
N LEU A 26 -1.62 -4.53 -4.02
CA LEU A 26 -1.96 -5.64 -4.92
C LEU A 26 -2.68 -6.82 -4.22
N GLY A 27 -3.04 -6.69 -2.97
CA GLY A 27 -4.04 -7.50 -2.29
C GLY A 27 -5.45 -6.91 -2.36
N GLU A 28 -5.63 -5.75 -3.00
CA GLU A 28 -6.92 -5.09 -3.25
C GLU A 28 -7.28 -5.10 -4.74
N VAL A 29 -6.28 -5.12 -5.62
CA VAL A 29 -6.42 -5.08 -7.07
C VAL A 29 -5.33 -5.90 -7.72
N ALA A 30 -5.67 -6.66 -8.75
CA ALA A 30 -4.70 -7.42 -9.54
C ALA A 30 -4.19 -6.61 -10.72
N ILE A 31 -2.94 -6.87 -11.12
CA ILE A 31 -2.33 -6.29 -12.31
C ILE A 31 -1.72 -7.37 -13.19
N PRO A 32 -1.57 -7.14 -14.51
CA PRO A 32 -0.91 -8.08 -15.42
C PRO A 32 0.48 -8.49 -14.94
N TYR A 33 0.90 -9.70 -15.28
CA TYR A 33 2.21 -10.31 -14.97
C TYR A 33 2.49 -10.56 -13.49
N GLN A 34 1.57 -10.21 -12.58
CA GLN A 34 1.69 -10.39 -11.13
C GLN A 34 0.63 -11.35 -10.57
N GLY A 35 0.04 -12.22 -11.38
CA GLY A 35 -1.09 -13.06 -10.96
C GLY A 35 -0.82 -13.88 -9.70
N ALA A 36 0.28 -14.63 -9.64
CA ALA A 36 0.65 -15.43 -8.47
C ALA A 36 0.93 -14.56 -7.24
N TYR A 37 1.61 -13.41 -7.42
CA TYR A 37 1.86 -12.46 -6.35
C TYR A 37 0.55 -11.86 -5.83
N CYS A 38 -0.32 -11.40 -6.72
CA CYS A 38 -1.63 -10.88 -6.34
C CYS A 38 -2.44 -11.92 -5.58
N ALA A 39 -2.52 -13.16 -6.08
CA ALA A 39 -3.22 -14.25 -5.39
C ALA A 39 -2.70 -14.44 -3.95
N ALA A 40 -1.38 -14.46 -3.76
CA ALA A 40 -0.76 -14.56 -2.44
C ALA A 40 -1.13 -13.37 -1.54
N LYS A 41 -1.13 -12.14 -2.08
CA LYS A 41 -1.44 -10.94 -1.29
C LYS A 41 -2.94 -10.78 -0.97
N PHE A 42 -3.83 -11.23 -1.85
CA PHE A 42 -5.26 -11.37 -1.55
C PHE A 42 -5.50 -12.41 -0.44
N ALA A 43 -4.79 -13.55 -0.49
CA ALA A 43 -4.87 -14.57 0.56
C ALA A 43 -4.39 -14.03 1.92
N ILE A 44 -3.30 -13.24 1.95
CA ILE A 44 -2.82 -12.58 3.18
C ILE A 44 -3.89 -11.66 3.76
N LYS A 45 -4.52 -10.83 2.92
CA LYS A 45 -5.61 -9.94 3.35
C LYS A 45 -6.78 -10.75 3.92
N GLY A 46 -7.30 -11.72 3.15
CA GLY A 46 -8.46 -12.52 3.55
C GLY A 46 -8.22 -13.24 4.88
N PHE A 47 -7.06 -13.87 5.04
CA PHE A 47 -6.70 -14.52 6.28
C PHE A 47 -6.60 -13.53 7.46
N THR A 48 -5.92 -12.39 7.27
CA THR A 48 -5.75 -11.40 8.34
C THR A 48 -7.10 -10.82 8.77
N GLU A 49 -8.00 -10.55 7.84
CA GLU A 49 -9.34 -10.04 8.15
C GLU A 49 -10.22 -11.07 8.87
N ALA A 50 -10.17 -12.33 8.47
CA ALA A 50 -10.92 -13.41 9.11
C ALA A 50 -10.41 -13.62 10.55
N PHE A 51 -9.10 -13.79 10.70
CA PHE A 51 -8.49 -14.07 11.99
C PHE A 51 -8.62 -12.89 12.97
N ARG A 52 -8.59 -11.64 12.49
CA ARG A 52 -8.88 -10.47 13.32
C ARG A 52 -10.28 -10.56 13.94
N ARG A 53 -11.29 -10.94 13.17
CA ARG A 53 -12.67 -11.08 13.67
C ARG A 53 -12.79 -12.19 14.71
N GLU A 54 -12.03 -13.29 14.56
CA GLU A 54 -11.97 -14.38 15.52
C GLU A 54 -11.35 -13.90 16.84
N VAL A 55 -10.20 -13.23 16.78
CA VAL A 55 -9.51 -12.64 17.93
C VAL A 55 -10.39 -11.62 18.67
N GLU A 56 -11.09 -10.76 17.93
CA GLU A 56 -12.02 -9.77 18.48
C GLU A 56 -13.25 -10.45 19.12
N ALA A 57 -13.83 -11.46 18.48
CA ALA A 57 -14.97 -12.19 19.01
C ALA A 57 -14.65 -12.97 20.29
N GLU A 58 -13.42 -13.46 20.41
CA GLU A 58 -12.92 -14.14 21.59
C GLU A 58 -12.37 -13.18 22.67
N HIS A 59 -12.45 -11.88 22.44
CA HIS A 59 -11.91 -10.83 23.33
C HIS A 59 -10.45 -11.02 23.72
N GLN A 60 -9.64 -11.56 22.80
CA GLN A 60 -8.22 -11.75 23.03
C GLN A 60 -7.46 -10.41 23.06
N PRO A 61 -6.46 -10.24 23.93
CA PRO A 61 -5.72 -8.98 24.07
C PRO A 61 -4.66 -8.80 22.94
N ILE A 62 -5.04 -9.10 21.70
CA ILE A 62 -4.15 -9.07 20.54
C ILE A 62 -4.71 -8.06 19.54
N SER A 63 -3.88 -7.13 19.07
CA SER A 63 -4.19 -6.32 17.89
C SER A 63 -3.65 -6.97 16.62
N LEU A 64 -4.45 -6.99 15.55
CA LEU A 64 -4.02 -7.41 14.22
C LEU A 64 -4.07 -6.26 13.24
N THR A 65 -2.92 -5.88 12.71
CA THR A 65 -2.78 -4.84 11.69
C THR A 65 -2.34 -5.42 10.36
N LEU A 66 -2.99 -5.00 9.27
CA LEU A 66 -2.55 -5.27 7.91
C LEU A 66 -1.88 -4.03 7.31
N ILE A 67 -0.59 -4.11 7.03
CA ILE A 67 0.10 -3.03 6.30
C ILE A 67 0.06 -3.35 4.81
N LYS A 68 -0.35 -2.35 4.02
CA LYS A 68 -0.54 -2.46 2.56
C LYS A 68 0.40 -1.50 1.81
N PRO A 69 1.67 -1.89 1.58
CA PRO A 69 2.59 -1.06 0.81
C PRO A 69 2.23 -1.06 -0.68
N ALA A 70 2.44 0.08 -1.33
CA ALA A 70 2.59 0.17 -2.78
C ALA A 70 4.00 -0.28 -3.20
N ALA A 71 4.55 0.23 -4.28
CA ALA A 71 5.92 -0.07 -4.69
C ALA A 71 6.92 0.50 -3.68
N ILE A 72 7.74 -0.35 -3.08
CA ILE A 72 8.79 0.05 -2.12
C ILE A 72 10.16 -0.18 -2.75
N ASN A 73 11.04 0.79 -2.59
CA ASN A 73 12.41 0.73 -3.11
C ASN A 73 13.27 -0.19 -2.25
N THR A 74 13.17 -1.48 -2.48
CA THR A 74 13.96 -2.53 -1.81
C THR A 74 14.78 -3.32 -2.83
N PRO A 75 15.80 -4.08 -2.42
CA PRO A 75 16.60 -4.93 -3.32
C PRO A 75 15.84 -6.10 -3.93
N TYR A 76 14.52 -6.15 -3.83
CA TYR A 76 13.71 -7.26 -4.35
C TYR A 76 14.02 -7.57 -5.82
N THR A 77 14.08 -6.55 -6.68
CA THR A 77 14.39 -6.72 -8.11
C THR A 77 15.83 -7.15 -8.38
N ASP A 78 16.74 -6.88 -7.44
CA ASP A 78 18.15 -7.27 -7.53
C ASP A 78 18.37 -8.72 -7.09
N HIS A 79 17.47 -9.25 -6.26
CA HIS A 79 17.57 -10.57 -5.63
C HIS A 79 16.64 -11.62 -6.26
N ALA A 80 15.56 -11.20 -6.91
CA ALA A 80 14.60 -12.10 -7.52
C ALA A 80 15.17 -12.74 -8.78
N ARG A 81 14.84 -14.03 -8.98
CA ARG A 81 15.13 -14.70 -10.24
C ARG A 81 14.40 -14.01 -11.38
N ASN A 82 15.14 -13.53 -12.36
CA ASN A 82 14.62 -12.91 -13.57
C ASN A 82 14.81 -13.85 -14.76
N LEU A 83 13.72 -14.21 -15.42
CA LEU A 83 13.69 -15.07 -16.61
C LEU A 83 13.31 -14.29 -17.88
N ILE A 84 13.28 -12.96 -17.80
CA ILE A 84 12.97 -12.10 -18.95
C ILE A 84 14.27 -11.85 -19.71
N ASP A 85 14.33 -12.31 -20.96
CA ASP A 85 15.49 -12.11 -21.81
C ASP A 85 15.75 -10.62 -22.06
N SER A 86 16.99 -10.19 -21.89
CA SER A 86 17.52 -8.85 -22.19
C SER A 86 16.86 -7.66 -21.49
N ARG A 87 15.94 -7.88 -20.54
CA ARG A 87 15.28 -6.81 -19.79
C ARG A 87 15.36 -7.03 -18.29
N GLY A 88 15.43 -5.93 -17.55
CA GLY A 88 15.27 -5.92 -16.10
C GLY A 88 13.81 -5.81 -15.68
N THR A 89 13.53 -6.23 -14.45
CA THR A 89 12.28 -5.93 -13.77
C THR A 89 12.44 -4.68 -12.90
N ARG A 90 11.38 -3.92 -12.73
CA ARG A 90 11.36 -2.76 -11.84
C ARG A 90 10.05 -2.65 -11.10
N ASN A 91 10.08 -1.96 -9.98
CA ASN A 91 8.87 -1.51 -9.32
C ASN A 91 8.24 -0.33 -10.10
N PRO A 92 6.92 -0.32 -10.33
CA PRO A 92 6.26 0.81 -10.99
C PRO A 92 6.47 2.10 -10.20
N PRO A 93 6.89 3.20 -10.87
CA PRO A 93 7.08 4.48 -10.20
C PRO A 93 5.74 5.16 -9.83
N PRO A 94 5.71 5.98 -8.77
CA PRO A 94 6.80 6.22 -7.83
C PRO A 94 6.97 5.05 -6.86
N ALA A 95 8.23 4.71 -6.55
CA ALA A 95 8.54 3.87 -5.40
C ALA A 95 8.52 4.70 -4.11
N TYR A 96 8.42 4.04 -2.96
CA TYR A 96 8.46 4.68 -1.64
C TYR A 96 9.62 4.12 -0.84
N ASP A 97 10.12 4.96 0.07
CA ASP A 97 11.22 4.62 0.95
C ASP A 97 10.83 3.49 1.93
N PRO A 98 11.68 2.47 2.13
CA PRO A 98 11.44 1.38 3.09
C PRO A 98 11.17 1.87 4.52
N HIS A 99 11.77 2.98 4.94
CA HIS A 99 11.55 3.56 6.27
C HIS A 99 10.08 3.94 6.54
N LEU A 100 9.29 4.24 5.50
CA LEU A 100 7.86 4.49 5.67
C LEU A 100 7.11 3.24 6.13
N VAL A 101 7.53 2.06 5.65
CA VAL A 101 6.96 0.79 6.11
C VAL A 101 7.37 0.52 7.56
N ALA A 102 8.64 0.75 7.91
CA ALA A 102 9.14 0.61 9.27
C ALA A 102 8.39 1.54 10.25
N ARG A 103 8.14 2.81 9.89
CA ARG A 103 7.33 3.74 10.67
C ARG A 103 5.89 3.23 10.87
N ALA A 104 5.28 2.69 9.83
CA ALA A 104 3.93 2.13 9.91
C ALA A 104 3.89 0.92 10.87
N ILE A 105 4.91 0.05 10.82
CA ILE A 105 5.05 -1.08 11.74
C ILE A 105 5.18 -0.59 13.18
N MET A 106 6.09 0.34 13.45
CA MET A 106 6.30 0.89 14.80
C MET A 106 5.02 1.52 15.35
N HIS A 107 4.33 2.33 14.54
CA HIS A 107 3.05 2.92 14.94
C HIS A 107 2.00 1.84 15.28
N ALA A 108 1.89 0.80 14.46
CA ALA A 108 0.94 -0.29 14.70
C ALA A 108 1.27 -1.15 15.93
N CYS A 109 2.55 -1.17 16.37
CA CYS A 109 2.95 -1.80 17.63
C CYS A 109 2.46 -1.00 18.84
N GLU A 110 2.46 0.33 18.74
CA GLU A 110 2.13 1.25 19.83
C GLU A 110 0.65 1.60 19.86
N THR A 111 0.02 1.68 18.71
CA THR A 111 -1.36 2.10 18.54
C THR A 111 -2.12 1.06 17.71
N PRO A 112 -3.09 0.35 18.28
CA PRO A 112 -3.90 -0.60 17.56
C PRO A 112 -4.65 0.07 16.40
N VAL A 113 -4.34 -0.33 15.18
CA VAL A 113 -5.00 0.13 13.96
C VAL A 113 -5.36 -1.05 13.07
N ARG A 114 -6.46 -0.95 12.35
CA ARG A 114 -6.92 -2.04 11.48
C ARG A 114 -5.99 -2.25 10.28
N ASP A 115 -5.77 -1.21 9.51
CA ASP A 115 -5.02 -1.24 8.27
C ASP A 115 -4.20 0.04 8.11
N LEU A 116 -2.98 -0.06 7.56
CA LEU A 116 -2.19 1.09 7.13
C LEU A 116 -1.74 0.90 5.69
N THR A 117 -1.94 1.91 4.86
CA THR A 117 -1.54 1.90 3.45
C THR A 117 -0.40 2.88 3.23
N ILE A 118 0.72 2.39 2.70
CA ILE A 118 1.84 3.22 2.27
C ILE A 118 1.76 3.37 0.77
N GLY A 119 1.57 4.60 0.32
CA GLY A 119 1.42 4.88 -1.10
C GLY A 119 0.92 6.29 -1.35
N GLY A 120 0.41 6.52 -2.55
CA GLY A 120 -0.15 7.79 -2.96
C GLY A 120 -1.28 7.60 -3.96
N ALA A 121 -1.56 8.65 -4.72
CA ALA A 121 -2.66 8.68 -5.67
C ALA A 121 -2.64 7.49 -6.67
N GLY A 122 -1.45 7.04 -7.10
CA GLY A 122 -1.35 5.92 -8.07
C GLY A 122 -1.93 4.61 -7.54
N GLY A 123 -1.52 4.16 -6.35
CA GLY A 123 -2.07 2.95 -5.74
C GLY A 123 -3.56 3.08 -5.40
N LEU A 124 -3.94 4.24 -4.87
CA LEU A 124 -5.34 4.51 -4.52
C LEU A 124 -6.24 4.57 -5.78
N SER A 125 -5.78 5.20 -6.87
CA SER A 125 -6.55 5.26 -8.12
C SER A 125 -6.72 3.90 -8.77
N LEU A 126 -5.76 2.98 -8.66
CA LEU A 126 -5.92 1.61 -9.12
C LEU A 126 -7.06 0.89 -8.36
N VAL A 127 -7.06 1.00 -7.03
CA VAL A 127 -8.10 0.36 -6.19
C VAL A 127 -9.47 0.97 -6.46
N ILE A 128 -9.58 2.31 -6.43
CA ILE A 128 -10.85 3.01 -6.69
C ILE A 128 -11.32 2.79 -8.13
N GLY A 129 -10.41 2.89 -9.10
CA GLY A 129 -10.71 2.68 -10.51
C GLY A 129 -11.24 1.27 -10.77
N ASN A 130 -10.63 0.26 -10.17
CA ASN A 130 -11.09 -1.12 -10.26
C ASN A 130 -12.48 -1.33 -9.62
N LEU A 131 -12.76 -0.62 -8.51
CA LEU A 131 -14.07 -0.67 -7.86
C LEU A 131 -15.17 -0.01 -8.72
N LEU A 132 -14.86 1.15 -9.33
CA LEU A 132 -15.84 1.94 -10.08
C LEU A 132 -16.02 1.44 -11.51
N SER A 133 -14.96 1.01 -12.17
CA SER A 133 -14.98 0.56 -13.56
C SER A 133 -13.92 -0.51 -13.84
N PRO A 134 -14.16 -1.79 -13.47
CA PRO A 134 -13.22 -2.88 -13.67
C PRO A 134 -12.74 -3.01 -15.12
N ARG A 135 -13.67 -2.91 -16.08
CA ARG A 135 -13.35 -3.02 -17.52
C ARG A 135 -12.42 -1.91 -18.02
N ALA A 136 -12.61 -0.68 -17.56
CA ALA A 136 -11.69 0.41 -17.89
C ALA A 136 -10.31 0.15 -17.30
N MET A 137 -10.25 -0.38 -16.08
CA MET A 137 -8.98 -0.74 -15.43
C MET A 137 -8.30 -1.91 -16.14
N ASP A 138 -9.02 -2.93 -16.58
CA ASP A 138 -8.48 -4.01 -17.42
C ASP A 138 -7.80 -3.43 -18.66
N TRP A 139 -8.48 -2.52 -19.35
CA TRP A 139 -7.94 -1.88 -20.55
C TRP A 139 -6.70 -1.03 -20.26
N VAL A 140 -6.72 -0.21 -19.21
CA VAL A 140 -5.58 0.64 -18.80
C VAL A 140 -4.39 -0.23 -18.40
N THR A 141 -4.58 -1.16 -17.49
CA THR A 141 -3.49 -1.97 -16.94
C THR A 141 -2.90 -2.93 -17.96
N SER A 142 -3.69 -3.46 -18.89
CA SER A 142 -3.17 -4.29 -19.99
C SER A 142 -2.27 -3.51 -20.94
N ARG A 143 -2.49 -2.21 -21.12
CA ARG A 143 -1.69 -1.36 -22.01
C ARG A 143 -0.40 -0.84 -21.37
N ILE A 144 -0.47 -0.47 -20.09
CA ILE A 144 0.67 0.16 -19.42
C ILE A 144 1.47 -0.82 -18.55
N GLY A 145 0.89 -1.98 -18.21
CA GLY A 145 1.47 -2.92 -17.25
C GLY A 145 2.87 -3.38 -17.63
N HIS A 146 3.10 -3.73 -18.90
CA HIS A 146 4.41 -4.16 -19.37
C HIS A 146 5.48 -3.06 -19.15
N PHE A 147 5.20 -1.83 -19.59
CA PHE A 147 6.13 -0.71 -19.42
C PHE A 147 6.35 -0.32 -17.97
N ALA A 148 5.32 -0.47 -17.13
CA ALA A 148 5.44 -0.16 -15.71
C ALA A 148 6.34 -1.15 -14.96
N MET A 149 6.40 -2.40 -15.40
CA MET A 149 7.05 -3.51 -14.70
C MET A 149 8.42 -3.88 -15.27
N THR A 150 8.77 -3.43 -16.48
CA THR A 150 10.03 -3.75 -17.14
C THR A 150 10.88 -2.50 -17.36
N THR A 151 12.19 -2.70 -17.51
CA THR A 151 13.17 -1.65 -17.81
C THR A 151 14.23 -2.20 -18.76
N ASP A 152 14.76 -1.34 -19.64
CA ASP A 152 15.89 -1.68 -20.49
C ASP A 152 17.22 -1.67 -19.71
N ASN A 153 17.22 -1.12 -18.48
CA ASN A 153 18.33 -1.26 -17.57
C ASN A 153 18.15 -2.56 -16.75
N PRO A 154 18.93 -3.61 -16.98
CA PRO A 154 18.85 -4.85 -16.22
C PRO A 154 19.25 -4.66 -14.72
N GLY A 155 19.76 -3.51 -14.35
CA GLY A 155 20.33 -3.26 -13.04
C GLY A 155 21.66 -3.96 -12.87
N ASN A 156 21.93 -4.41 -11.66
CA ASN A 156 22.98 -5.38 -11.40
C ASN A 156 22.32 -6.76 -11.39
N PRO A 157 22.19 -7.42 -12.56
CA PRO A 157 21.53 -8.71 -12.61
C PRO A 157 22.27 -9.60 -11.64
N ALA A 158 21.55 -10.18 -10.72
CA ALA A 158 22.11 -11.20 -9.91
C ALA A 158 22.56 -12.30 -10.87
N GLU A 159 23.85 -12.41 -11.09
CA GLU A 159 24.43 -13.65 -11.63
C GLU A 159 23.88 -14.84 -10.83
N ARG A 160 23.41 -14.54 -9.62
CA ARG A 160 22.84 -15.46 -8.65
C ARG A 160 21.67 -14.80 -7.93
N ASP A 161 20.48 -15.39 -8.00
CA ASP A 161 19.33 -15.02 -7.17
C ASP A 161 19.56 -15.45 -5.70
N ASN A 162 18.62 -15.09 -4.82
CA ASN A 162 18.63 -15.47 -3.40
C ASN A 162 17.71 -16.67 -3.08
N LEU A 163 17.33 -17.46 -4.09
CA LEU A 163 16.36 -18.53 -3.90
C LEU A 163 16.91 -19.71 -3.07
N TYR A 164 18.16 -20.08 -3.34
CA TYR A 164 18.81 -21.22 -2.67
C TYR A 164 19.93 -20.81 -1.71
N GLU A 165 20.56 -19.67 -1.96
CA GLU A 165 21.64 -19.16 -1.16
C GLU A 165 21.42 -17.67 -0.83
N PRO A 166 21.65 -17.23 0.42
CA PRO A 166 21.50 -15.84 0.79
C PRO A 166 22.54 -14.98 0.08
N ARG A 167 22.21 -13.71 -0.12
CA ARG A 167 23.17 -12.68 -0.58
C ARG A 167 23.67 -11.88 0.61
N ALA A 168 24.92 -11.43 0.52
CA ALA A 168 25.60 -10.71 1.58
C ALA A 168 25.80 -9.21 1.27
N ASP A 169 25.03 -8.65 0.32
CA ASP A 169 25.16 -7.25 -0.09
C ASP A 169 24.55 -6.25 0.92
N LEU A 170 23.71 -6.72 1.85
CA LEU A 170 23.14 -5.95 2.96
C LEU A 170 22.55 -4.58 2.56
N SER A 171 22.11 -4.42 1.31
CA SER A 171 21.56 -3.18 0.82
C SER A 171 20.10 -3.01 1.28
N GLU A 172 19.72 -1.80 1.68
CA GLU A 172 18.33 -1.45 2.02
C GLU A 172 17.53 -1.07 0.79
N THR A 173 18.18 -0.62 -0.28
CA THR A 173 17.54 -0.10 -1.48
C THR A 173 18.06 -0.77 -2.75
N SER A 174 17.23 -0.74 -3.80
CA SER A 174 17.57 -1.32 -5.12
C SER A 174 18.74 -0.60 -5.79
N SER A 175 19.59 -1.37 -6.49
CA SER A 175 20.64 -0.87 -7.38
C SER A 175 20.10 -0.04 -8.55
N LEU A 176 18.84 -0.23 -8.94
CA LEU A 176 18.17 0.48 -10.02
C LEU A 176 17.90 1.95 -9.73
N LYS A 177 18.00 2.37 -8.45
CA LYS A 177 17.76 3.75 -7.99
C LYS A 177 16.48 4.36 -8.58
N PRO A 178 15.30 3.74 -8.43
CA PRO A 178 14.05 4.26 -8.96
C PRO A 178 13.71 5.61 -8.34
N PHE A 179 12.88 6.41 -9.01
CA PHE A 179 12.32 7.62 -8.39
C PHE A 179 11.58 7.26 -7.11
N THR A 180 12.16 7.63 -5.98
CA THR A 180 11.71 7.25 -4.64
C THR A 180 11.18 8.46 -3.88
N ARG A 181 9.99 8.32 -3.28
CA ARG A 181 9.39 9.30 -2.39
C ARG A 181 9.67 8.95 -0.94
N ASN A 182 10.17 9.90 -0.19
CA ASN A 182 10.48 9.77 1.23
C ASN A 182 9.26 10.11 2.13
N SER A 183 8.11 10.40 1.54
CA SER A 183 6.88 10.67 2.25
C SER A 183 5.67 10.08 1.54
N SER A 184 4.65 9.72 2.30
CA SER A 184 3.36 9.22 1.82
C SER A 184 2.25 10.01 2.50
N LEU A 185 1.60 10.92 1.77
CA LEU A 185 0.49 11.70 2.32
C LEU A 185 -0.63 10.80 2.85
N LEU A 186 -0.86 9.66 2.20
CA LEU A 186 -1.85 8.70 2.65
C LEU A 186 -1.48 8.09 4.00
N LEU A 187 -0.20 7.76 4.20
CA LEU A 187 0.29 7.27 5.49
C LEU A 187 0.18 8.36 6.56
N GLU A 188 0.67 9.58 6.27
CA GLU A 188 0.61 10.69 7.24
C GLU A 188 -0.83 10.99 7.68
N ALA A 189 -1.78 10.93 6.74
CA ALA A 189 -3.20 11.11 7.04
C ALA A 189 -3.75 10.02 7.99
N GLN A 190 -3.29 8.79 7.84
CA GLN A 190 -3.69 7.65 8.68
C GLN A 190 -3.02 7.69 10.06
N LEU A 191 -1.75 8.12 10.13
CA LEU A 191 -1.01 8.25 11.39
C LEU A 191 -1.50 9.43 12.24
N ASN A 192 -2.11 10.47 11.61
CA ASN A 192 -2.55 11.69 12.26
C ASN A 192 -4.02 12.00 11.95
N PRO A 193 -4.98 11.14 12.35
CA PRO A 193 -6.38 11.27 11.96
C PRO A 193 -7.02 12.59 12.44
N GLY A 194 -6.66 13.09 13.62
CA GLY A 194 -7.17 14.38 14.14
C GLY A 194 -6.76 15.58 13.27
N VAL A 195 -5.49 15.63 12.87
CA VAL A 195 -4.97 16.68 11.97
C VAL A 195 -5.63 16.58 10.59
N THR A 196 -5.79 15.36 10.09
CA THR A 196 -6.44 15.10 8.81
C THR A 196 -7.88 15.58 8.79
N LEU A 197 -8.65 15.25 9.82
CA LEU A 197 -10.04 15.70 9.96
C LEU A 197 -10.13 17.23 10.06
N ALA A 198 -9.26 17.86 10.85
CA ALA A 198 -9.22 19.32 10.96
C ALA A 198 -8.88 20.00 9.61
N ALA A 199 -7.91 19.45 8.86
CA ALA A 199 -7.55 19.95 7.53
C ALA A 199 -8.69 19.80 6.52
N LEU A 200 -9.39 18.66 6.51
CA LEU A 200 -10.55 18.43 5.65
C LEU A 200 -11.72 19.36 6.01
N ALA A 201 -12.00 19.56 7.29
CA ALA A 201 -13.02 20.50 7.74
C ALA A 201 -12.71 21.94 7.34
N GLY A 202 -11.46 22.38 7.50
CA GLY A 202 -11.01 23.70 7.06
C GLY A 202 -11.15 23.91 5.56
N LEU A 203 -10.76 22.91 4.75
CA LEU A 203 -10.94 22.94 3.30
C LEU A 203 -12.42 23.02 2.91
N ALA A 204 -13.27 22.22 3.54
CA ALA A 204 -14.71 22.25 3.29
C ALA A 204 -15.31 23.63 3.63
N ALA A 205 -14.96 24.22 4.77
CA ALA A 205 -15.38 25.56 5.15
C ALA A 205 -14.94 26.63 4.14
N LEU A 206 -13.70 26.54 3.66
CA LEU A 206 -13.17 27.43 2.64
C LEU A 206 -13.94 27.30 1.31
N LEU A 207 -14.25 26.10 0.87
CA LEU A 207 -15.02 25.86 -0.36
C LEU A 207 -16.46 26.35 -0.25
N LEU A 208 -17.09 26.19 0.91
CA LEU A 208 -18.45 26.66 1.18
C LEU A 208 -18.49 28.20 1.25
N SER A 209 -17.46 28.84 1.80
CA SER A 209 -17.38 30.31 1.88
C SER A 209 -17.20 30.98 0.51
N ARG A 210 -16.69 30.26 -0.48
CA ARG A 210 -16.49 30.76 -1.87
C ARG A 210 -17.74 30.64 -2.75
N ARG A 211 -18.88 30.16 -2.25
CA ARG A 211 -20.12 30.17 -3.03
C ARG A 211 -20.47 31.61 -3.38
N PRO A 212 -20.68 31.96 -4.67
CA PRO A 212 -21.07 33.30 -5.04
C PRO A 212 -22.40 33.64 -4.32
N ARG A 213 -22.42 34.81 -3.65
CA ARG A 213 -23.68 35.41 -3.20
C ARG A 213 -24.58 35.50 -4.42
N GLN A 214 -25.69 34.77 -4.44
CA GLN A 214 -26.75 35.04 -5.38
C GLN A 214 -27.30 36.39 -5.02
N ASP A 215 -26.92 37.41 -5.82
CA ASP A 215 -27.56 38.71 -5.74
C ASP A 215 -29.03 38.48 -6.08
N ILE A 216 -29.86 38.61 -5.06
CA ILE A 216 -31.34 38.65 -5.23
C ILE A 216 -31.60 39.97 -5.93
N VAL A 217 -31.69 39.94 -7.26
CA VAL A 217 -32.16 41.04 -8.04
C VAL A 217 -33.63 41.25 -7.66
N ALA A 218 -33.85 42.20 -6.76
CA ALA A 218 -35.19 42.66 -6.41
C ALA A 218 -35.84 43.27 -7.64
N TYR A 219 -36.74 42.54 -8.28
CA TYR A 219 -37.62 43.05 -9.33
C TYR A 219 -38.54 44.11 -8.68
N ARG A 220 -38.16 45.38 -8.71
CA ARG A 220 -39.07 46.49 -8.48
C ARG A 220 -40.07 46.49 -9.64
N ARG A 221 -41.29 46.04 -9.39
CA ARG A 221 -42.43 46.32 -10.24
C ARG A 221 -42.65 47.84 -10.23
N ALA A 222 -42.40 48.50 -11.37
CA ALA A 222 -42.94 49.82 -11.65
C ALA A 222 -44.43 49.62 -11.95
N GLY A 223 -45.27 50.19 -11.11
CA GLY A 223 -46.68 50.39 -11.39
C GLY A 223 -46.86 51.64 -12.27
#